data_bebcbcc26339c2148579c332e2079250
#
_entry.id   bebcbcc26339c2148579c332e2079250
#
_cell.length_a   1.000
_cell.length_b   1.000
_cell.length_c   1.000
_cell.angle_alpha   90.00
_cell.angle_beta   90.00
_cell.angle_gamma   90.00
#
_symmetry.space_group_name_H-M   'P 1'
#
loop_
_entity.id
_entity.type
_entity.pdbx_description
1 polymer ?
#
loop_
_entity_poly.entity_id
_entity_poly.type
_entity_poly.pdbx_seq_one_letter_code
_entity_poly.pdbx_strand_id
1 'polypeptide(L)'
;MKINKDGTPLFSQSKDNKKWEKAAVAAKLVIDLPEYDLYKEYLEDGSIDALMSCTNLYLTTTEQNPEIIMAFPGKTSSLYEYHLMPRKSGFAGCISATQNIVDAFFMKNGLSIDELGSGYVEEGFSTEDTYYPTKYTYGSADKKEGLVTPKGTYNMYVNREPRFYANIRFHGKYCSFDDDKRQHNFLNGGQDGKPSHDSPIAGYQINKAIHPATRSGSYP
;
A
#
# COMPACT_ATOMS: atom_id res chain seq x y z
N MET A 1 18.65 -19.64 -20.48
CA MET A 1 17.51 -20.51 -20.87
C MET A 1 17.46 -21.69 -19.88
N LYS A 2 16.29 -22.02 -19.32
CA LYS A 2 16.16 -23.22 -18.48
C LYS A 2 15.92 -24.44 -19.36
N ILE A 3 16.81 -25.42 -19.23
CA ILE A 3 16.75 -26.69 -19.97
C ILE A 3 16.66 -27.85 -19.00
N ASN A 4 16.05 -28.93 -19.42
CA ASN A 4 15.99 -30.17 -18.69
C ASN A 4 17.35 -30.90 -18.70
N LYS A 5 17.53 -31.95 -17.90
CA LYS A 5 18.77 -32.74 -17.86
C LYS A 5 19.16 -33.40 -19.19
N ASP A 6 18.19 -33.68 -20.03
CA ASP A 6 18.35 -34.25 -21.38
C ASP A 6 18.61 -33.19 -22.49
N GLY A 7 18.74 -31.90 -22.09
CA GLY A 7 18.95 -30.81 -23.04
C GLY A 7 17.67 -30.23 -23.65
N THR A 8 16.50 -30.76 -23.35
CA THR A 8 15.22 -30.23 -23.89
C THR A 8 14.86 -28.91 -23.22
N PRO A 9 14.44 -27.86 -23.98
CA PRO A 9 13.93 -26.63 -23.40
C PRO A 9 12.70 -26.87 -22.55
N LEU A 10 12.67 -26.35 -21.31
CA LEU A 10 11.51 -26.46 -20.42
C LEU A 10 10.31 -25.62 -20.89
N PHE A 11 10.56 -24.63 -21.75
CA PHE A 11 9.52 -23.78 -22.31
C PHE A 11 9.69 -23.68 -23.82
N SER A 12 8.56 -23.56 -24.53
CA SER A 12 8.57 -23.31 -25.97
C SER A 12 9.42 -22.08 -26.33
N GLN A 13 10.31 -22.21 -27.28
CA GLN A 13 11.16 -21.12 -27.77
C GLN A 13 10.46 -20.25 -28.84
N SER A 14 9.38 -20.73 -29.42
CA SER A 14 8.59 -19.95 -30.38
C SER A 14 7.60 -19.02 -29.64
N LYS A 15 7.55 -17.77 -30.09
CA LYS A 15 6.52 -16.83 -29.65
C LYS A 15 5.18 -17.30 -30.25
N ASP A 16 4.25 -17.66 -29.37
CA ASP A 16 2.89 -18.04 -29.74
C ASP A 16 1.89 -17.05 -29.12
N ASN A 17 1.41 -16.13 -29.93
CA ASN A 17 0.46 -15.10 -29.47
C ASN A 17 -0.89 -15.70 -29.05
N LYS A 18 -1.26 -16.89 -29.53
CA LYS A 18 -2.49 -17.59 -29.10
C LYS A 18 -2.49 -17.98 -27.65
N LYS A 19 -1.32 -18.09 -27.01
CA LYS A 19 -1.23 -18.31 -25.55
C LYS A 19 -1.73 -17.09 -24.76
N TRP A 20 -1.42 -15.89 -25.25
CA TRP A 20 -1.91 -14.65 -24.65
C TRP A 20 -3.41 -14.47 -24.83
N GLU A 21 -3.92 -14.80 -26.02
CA GLU A 21 -5.35 -14.81 -26.30
C GLU A 21 -6.10 -15.77 -25.37
N LYS A 22 -5.62 -17.01 -25.22
CA LYS A 22 -6.19 -18.00 -24.30
C LYS A 22 -6.15 -17.51 -22.84
N ALA A 23 -5.05 -16.89 -22.41
CA ALA A 23 -4.94 -16.33 -21.06
C ALA A 23 -5.93 -15.18 -20.84
N ALA A 24 -6.07 -14.29 -21.84
CA ALA A 24 -7.03 -13.19 -21.77
C ALA A 24 -8.48 -13.69 -21.71
N VAL A 25 -8.84 -14.68 -22.51
CA VAL A 25 -10.18 -15.32 -22.49
C VAL A 25 -10.43 -15.96 -21.14
N ALA A 26 -9.48 -16.72 -20.60
CA ALA A 26 -9.63 -17.34 -19.28
C ALA A 26 -9.79 -16.32 -18.14
N ALA A 27 -9.02 -15.23 -18.17
CA ALA A 27 -9.16 -14.15 -17.21
C ALA A 27 -10.52 -13.44 -17.34
N LYS A 28 -10.99 -13.21 -18.57
CA LYS A 28 -12.29 -12.60 -18.83
C LYS A 28 -13.44 -13.44 -18.27
N LEU A 29 -13.38 -14.76 -18.35
CA LEU A 29 -14.40 -15.62 -17.77
C LEU A 29 -14.55 -15.42 -16.26
N VAL A 30 -13.46 -15.16 -15.54
CA VAL A 30 -13.52 -14.86 -14.10
C VAL A 30 -14.07 -13.46 -13.85
N ILE A 31 -13.66 -12.47 -14.64
CA ILE A 31 -14.14 -11.09 -14.52
C ILE A 31 -15.67 -11.00 -14.76
N ASP A 32 -16.20 -11.86 -15.62
CA ASP A 32 -17.63 -11.86 -15.97
C ASP A 32 -18.50 -12.66 -14.98
N LEU A 33 -17.90 -13.28 -13.95
CA LEU A 33 -18.65 -13.98 -12.90
C LEU A 33 -19.36 -12.95 -12.00
N PRO A 34 -20.68 -13.06 -11.79
CA PRO A 34 -21.46 -12.08 -11.03
C PRO A 34 -21.17 -12.11 -9.52
N GLU A 35 -20.50 -13.15 -9.02
CA GLU A 35 -20.13 -13.33 -7.62
C GLU A 35 -18.93 -12.46 -7.21
N TYR A 36 -18.17 -11.95 -8.18
CA TYR A 36 -16.96 -11.17 -7.94
C TYR A 36 -17.09 -9.75 -8.45
N ASP A 37 -16.63 -8.80 -7.66
CA ASP A 37 -16.52 -7.38 -8.03
C ASP A 37 -15.33 -6.76 -7.28
N LEU A 38 -14.97 -5.53 -7.60
CA LEU A 38 -14.02 -4.77 -6.81
C LEU A 38 -14.64 -4.42 -5.45
N TYR A 39 -13.85 -4.48 -4.39
CA TYR A 39 -14.27 -3.99 -3.07
C TYR A 39 -14.41 -2.46 -3.10
N LYS A 40 -15.56 -1.96 -2.69
CA LYS A 40 -15.88 -0.53 -2.78
C LYS A 40 -16.45 -0.02 -1.46
N GLU A 41 -15.88 1.04 -0.96
CA GLU A 41 -16.45 1.91 0.08
C GLU A 41 -17.03 3.16 -0.59
N TYR A 42 -18.03 3.76 0.04
CA TYR A 42 -18.72 4.90 -0.54
C TYR A 42 -18.77 6.07 0.43
N LEU A 43 -18.65 7.28 -0.11
CA LEU A 43 -18.92 8.53 0.58
C LEU A 43 -20.44 8.73 0.78
N GLU A 44 -20.79 9.74 1.54
CA GLU A 44 -22.23 10.05 1.81
C GLU A 44 -22.99 10.48 0.55
N ASP A 45 -22.31 11.06 -0.44
CA ASP A 45 -22.86 11.46 -1.73
C ASP A 45 -23.01 10.29 -2.72
N GLY A 46 -22.60 9.07 -2.32
CA GLY A 46 -22.64 7.86 -3.15
C GLY A 46 -21.44 7.69 -4.07
N SER A 47 -20.50 8.59 -4.10
CA SER A 47 -19.23 8.42 -4.83
C SER A 47 -18.31 7.42 -4.13
N ILE A 48 -17.37 6.82 -4.89
CA ILE A 48 -16.44 5.83 -4.33
C ILE A 48 -15.38 6.53 -3.47
N ASP A 49 -15.25 6.07 -2.22
CA ASP A 49 -14.11 6.38 -1.37
C ASP A 49 -12.93 5.44 -1.73
N ALA A 50 -12.11 5.87 -2.67
CA ALA A 50 -11.03 5.05 -3.19
C ALA A 50 -9.95 4.74 -2.14
N LEU A 51 -9.70 5.65 -1.18
CA LEU A 51 -8.71 5.43 -0.13
C LEU A 51 -9.19 4.40 0.88
N MET A 52 -10.44 4.50 1.34
CA MET A 52 -11.03 3.50 2.24
C MET A 52 -11.21 2.15 1.55
N SER A 53 -11.63 2.12 0.28
CA SER A 53 -11.71 0.89 -0.51
C SER A 53 -10.35 0.16 -0.52
N CYS A 54 -9.27 0.86 -0.83
CA CYS A 54 -7.93 0.28 -0.84
C CYS A 54 -7.42 -0.13 0.55
N THR A 55 -7.83 0.56 1.60
CA THR A 55 -7.41 0.27 2.98
C THR A 55 -8.16 -0.94 3.54
N ASN A 56 -9.49 -0.94 3.43
CA ASN A 56 -10.34 -1.96 4.02
C ASN A 56 -10.36 -3.28 3.25
N LEU A 57 -9.99 -3.26 1.96
CA LEU A 57 -9.81 -4.47 1.15
C LEU A 57 -9.02 -5.57 1.88
N TYR A 58 -8.00 -5.19 2.64
CA TYR A 58 -7.14 -6.14 3.37
C TYR A 58 -7.56 -6.38 4.82
N LEU A 59 -8.56 -5.66 5.30
CA LEU A 59 -9.07 -5.75 6.68
C LEU A 59 -10.44 -6.45 6.74
N THR A 60 -11.08 -6.59 5.59
CA THR A 60 -12.38 -7.24 5.46
C THR A 60 -12.25 -8.76 5.46
N THR A 61 -13.19 -9.46 6.09
CA THR A 61 -13.19 -10.92 6.14
C THR A 61 -13.36 -11.53 4.76
N THR A 62 -12.90 -12.76 4.58
CA THR A 62 -12.99 -13.48 3.29
C THR A 62 -14.40 -13.55 2.76
N GLU A 63 -15.38 -13.75 3.65
CA GLU A 63 -16.80 -13.90 3.31
C GLU A 63 -17.46 -12.59 2.85
N GLN A 64 -16.87 -11.46 3.24
CA GLN A 64 -17.38 -10.11 2.93
C GLN A 64 -16.60 -9.42 1.82
N ASN A 65 -15.54 -10.05 1.33
CA ASN A 65 -14.65 -9.47 0.34
C ASN A 65 -14.92 -10.03 -1.06
N PRO A 66 -15.58 -9.26 -1.94
CA PRO A 66 -15.94 -9.74 -3.28
C PRO A 66 -14.75 -9.93 -4.23
N GLU A 67 -13.54 -9.48 -3.87
CA GLU A 67 -12.34 -9.68 -4.69
C GLU A 67 -11.65 -11.03 -4.44
N ILE A 68 -12.02 -11.75 -3.39
CA ILE A 68 -11.35 -13.00 -3.03
C ILE A 68 -11.94 -14.16 -3.82
N ILE A 69 -11.19 -14.61 -4.82
CA ILE A 69 -11.52 -15.80 -5.62
C ILE A 69 -11.08 -17.08 -4.90
N MET A 70 -9.92 -17.04 -4.25
CA MET A 70 -9.36 -18.14 -3.52
C MET A 70 -8.54 -17.64 -2.34
N ALA A 71 -8.86 -18.11 -1.15
CA ALA A 71 -8.09 -17.83 0.05
C ALA A 71 -7.27 -19.06 0.47
N PHE A 72 -6.03 -18.84 0.86
CA PHE A 72 -5.23 -19.81 1.55
C PHE A 72 -5.31 -19.54 3.06
N PRO A 73 -6.05 -20.33 3.85
CA PRO A 73 -6.17 -20.13 5.28
C PRO A 73 -4.86 -20.52 5.97
N GLY A 74 -3.96 -19.55 6.05
CA GLY A 74 -2.73 -19.66 6.83
C GLY A 74 -2.98 -19.46 8.32
N LYS A 75 -2.02 -19.86 9.15
CA LYS A 75 -2.01 -19.45 10.56
C LYS A 75 -1.77 -17.96 10.64
N THR A 76 -2.57 -17.25 11.42
CA THR A 76 -2.30 -15.85 11.78
C THR A 76 -0.92 -15.77 12.42
N SER A 77 -0.05 -14.91 11.90
CA SER A 77 1.28 -14.72 12.43
C SER A 77 1.42 -13.29 12.96
N SER A 78 1.45 -13.15 14.27
CA SER A 78 1.77 -11.88 14.95
C SER A 78 3.18 -11.37 14.60
N LEU A 79 4.09 -12.26 14.19
CA LEU A 79 5.43 -11.88 13.75
C LEU A 79 5.41 -11.00 12.48
N TYR A 80 4.48 -11.25 11.55
CA TYR A 80 4.37 -10.42 10.34
C TYR A 80 4.00 -8.99 10.70
N GLU A 81 2.97 -8.81 11.51
CA GLU A 81 2.53 -7.52 12.01
C GLU A 81 3.64 -6.83 12.84
N TYR A 82 4.32 -7.58 13.71
CA TYR A 82 5.45 -7.10 14.50
C TYR A 82 6.56 -6.47 13.64
N HIS A 83 6.90 -7.06 12.51
CA HIS A 83 7.92 -6.56 11.61
C HIS A 83 7.46 -5.45 10.65
N LEU A 84 6.15 -5.30 10.44
CA LEU A 84 5.58 -4.25 9.62
C LEU A 84 5.36 -2.93 10.35
N MET A 85 5.23 -2.96 11.69
CA MET A 85 4.88 -1.78 12.46
C MET A 85 6.10 -1.01 12.94
N PRO A 86 6.01 0.35 13.05
CA PRO A 86 7.16 1.18 13.39
C PRO A 86 7.69 0.91 14.79
N ARG A 87 8.99 1.10 14.94
CA ARG A 87 9.70 0.91 16.21
C ARG A 87 9.13 1.75 17.36
N LYS A 88 8.79 3.02 17.11
CA LYS A 88 8.25 3.90 18.17
C LYS A 88 6.94 3.36 18.75
N SER A 89 6.18 2.60 17.99
CA SER A 89 4.96 1.93 18.46
C SER A 89 5.24 0.60 19.17
N GLY A 90 6.49 0.30 19.53
CA GLY A 90 6.87 -0.90 20.28
C GLY A 90 7.13 -2.14 19.43
N PHE A 91 7.36 -1.99 18.13
CA PHE A 91 7.55 -3.07 17.17
C PHE A 91 8.94 -3.03 16.49
N ALA A 92 9.27 -4.05 15.68
CA ALA A 92 10.58 -4.14 15.05
C ALA A 92 10.73 -3.26 13.79
N GLY A 93 9.67 -3.09 12.99
CA GLY A 93 9.62 -2.13 11.90
C GLY A 93 10.65 -2.31 10.77
N CYS A 94 11.13 -3.53 10.53
CA CYS A 94 12.25 -3.77 9.62
C CYS A 94 11.83 -4.14 8.19
N ILE A 95 10.54 -4.41 7.92
CA ILE A 95 10.06 -4.75 6.58
C ILE A 95 9.72 -3.47 5.81
N SER A 96 10.38 -3.30 4.67
CA SER A 96 10.19 -2.18 3.76
C SER A 96 9.75 -2.65 2.38
N ALA A 97 9.09 -1.78 1.63
CA ALA A 97 8.90 -1.98 0.20
C ALA A 97 10.24 -1.72 -0.53
N THR A 98 10.39 -2.27 -1.73
CA THR A 98 11.49 -1.88 -2.62
C THR A 98 11.16 -0.57 -3.32
N GLN A 99 12.17 0.18 -3.75
CA GLN A 99 11.96 1.41 -4.53
C GLN A 99 11.12 1.14 -5.79
N ASN A 100 11.39 0.04 -6.49
CA ASN A 100 10.64 -0.34 -7.69
C ASN A 100 9.12 -0.46 -7.45
N ILE A 101 8.71 -0.94 -6.28
CA ILE A 101 7.28 -1.01 -5.91
C ILE A 101 6.74 0.39 -5.62
N VAL A 102 7.51 1.25 -4.96
CA VAL A 102 7.12 2.63 -4.67
C VAL A 102 6.95 3.42 -5.98
N ASP A 103 7.85 3.23 -6.93
CA ASP A 103 7.82 3.89 -8.24
C ASP A 103 6.68 3.39 -9.13
N ALA A 104 6.29 2.12 -8.97
CA ALA A 104 5.21 1.52 -9.76
C ALA A 104 3.80 2.06 -9.44
N PHE A 105 3.61 2.75 -8.33
CA PHE A 105 2.35 3.44 -8.06
C PHE A 105 2.17 4.65 -8.97
N PHE A 106 0.97 4.86 -9.47
CA PHE A 106 0.63 6.00 -10.32
C PHE A 106 0.51 7.30 -9.53
N MET A 107 0.50 8.39 -10.29
CA MET A 107 0.11 9.71 -9.79
C MET A 107 -1.41 9.82 -9.69
N LYS A 108 -1.90 10.84 -8.99
CA LYS A 108 -3.33 11.12 -8.81
C LYS A 108 -4.11 11.23 -10.13
N ASN A 109 -3.45 11.65 -11.19
CA ASN A 109 -4.03 11.75 -12.53
C ASN A 109 -4.01 10.44 -13.35
N GLY A 110 -3.53 9.34 -12.76
CA GLY A 110 -3.50 8.02 -13.39
C GLY A 110 -2.29 7.77 -14.29
N LEU A 111 -1.35 8.71 -14.39
CA LEU A 111 -0.13 8.52 -15.16
C LEU A 111 0.99 7.89 -14.31
N SER A 112 1.89 7.14 -14.93
CA SER A 112 3.11 6.67 -14.26
C SER A 112 4.05 7.84 -13.98
N ILE A 113 4.98 7.69 -13.04
CA ILE A 113 5.91 8.77 -12.66
C ILE A 113 6.78 9.23 -13.83
N ASP A 114 7.05 8.35 -14.79
CA ASP A 114 7.91 8.60 -15.95
C ASP A 114 7.16 9.22 -17.15
N GLU A 115 5.83 9.27 -17.09
CA GLU A 115 5.04 9.79 -18.20
C GLU A 115 5.00 11.32 -18.22
N LEU A 116 5.10 11.87 -19.44
CA LEU A 116 4.96 13.30 -19.65
C LEU A 116 3.58 13.78 -19.19
N GLY A 117 3.57 14.81 -18.32
CA GLY A 117 2.33 15.33 -17.75
C GLY A 117 1.89 14.64 -16.46
N SER A 118 2.66 13.68 -15.95
CA SER A 118 2.39 13.03 -14.65
C SER A 118 2.39 14.02 -13.49
N GLY A 119 3.18 15.07 -13.56
CA GLY A 119 3.37 16.02 -12.48
C GLY A 119 4.25 15.50 -11.35
N TYR A 120 4.94 14.36 -11.56
CA TYR A 120 5.86 13.82 -10.57
C TYR A 120 7.06 14.74 -10.37
N VAL A 121 7.39 14.97 -9.11
CA VAL A 121 8.60 15.67 -8.67
C VAL A 121 9.22 14.83 -7.57
N GLU A 122 10.47 14.43 -7.71
CA GLU A 122 11.14 13.63 -6.71
C GLU A 122 11.68 14.47 -5.57
N GLU A 123 12.45 15.49 -5.88
CA GLU A 123 13.17 16.29 -4.90
C GLU A 123 12.35 17.47 -4.34
N GLY A 124 12.76 17.90 -3.14
CA GLY A 124 12.14 19.03 -2.46
C GLY A 124 10.98 18.63 -1.56
N PHE A 125 10.28 19.62 -1.05
CA PHE A 125 9.22 19.44 -0.06
C PHE A 125 7.96 20.18 -0.46
N SER A 126 6.80 19.60 -0.15
CA SER A 126 5.50 20.22 -0.45
C SER A 126 5.31 21.54 0.30
N THR A 127 4.69 22.50 -0.36
CA THR A 127 4.36 23.81 0.20
C THR A 127 2.97 23.86 0.84
N GLU A 128 2.16 22.81 0.62
CA GLU A 128 0.78 22.72 1.07
C GLU A 128 0.42 21.28 1.50
N ASP A 129 -0.70 21.16 2.21
CA ASP A 129 -1.34 19.90 2.54
C ASP A 129 -2.03 19.32 1.30
N THR A 130 -2.02 17.97 1.14
CA THR A 130 -2.78 17.29 0.07
C THR A 130 -3.91 16.45 0.68
N TYR A 131 -5.09 16.55 0.06
CA TYR A 131 -6.30 15.86 0.51
C TYR A 131 -6.89 14.95 -0.56
N TYR A 132 -7.53 13.88 -0.09
CA TYR A 132 -8.41 13.04 -0.89
C TYR A 132 -9.84 13.08 -0.32
N PRO A 133 -10.87 12.98 -1.17
CA PRO A 133 -12.23 12.76 -0.68
C PRO A 133 -12.29 11.36 -0.06
N THR A 134 -12.43 11.29 1.26
CA THR A 134 -12.46 10.03 2.01
C THR A 134 -13.02 10.27 3.41
N LYS A 135 -13.68 9.26 3.98
CA LYS A 135 -14.07 9.23 5.39
C LYS A 135 -12.88 8.98 6.33
N TYR A 136 -11.72 8.71 5.77
CA TYR A 136 -10.54 8.38 6.56
C TYR A 136 -9.98 9.62 7.24
N THR A 137 -9.97 9.59 8.56
CA THR A 137 -9.28 10.58 9.39
C THR A 137 -8.03 9.95 9.98
N TYR A 138 -6.88 10.47 9.61
CA TYR A 138 -5.67 10.18 10.37
C TYR A 138 -5.82 10.74 11.78
N GLY A 139 -5.34 10.00 12.78
CA GLY A 139 -5.49 10.27 14.21
C GLY A 139 -4.96 11.59 14.74
N SER A 140 -5.13 12.70 14.00
CA SER A 140 -4.76 14.04 14.47
C SER A 140 -5.84 14.61 15.40
N ALA A 141 -5.42 15.42 16.36
CA ALA A 141 -6.34 16.15 17.22
C ALA A 141 -7.30 17.05 16.44
N ASP A 142 -6.88 17.49 15.24
CA ASP A 142 -7.58 18.43 14.41
C ASP A 142 -8.52 17.72 13.39
N LYS A 143 -8.61 16.38 13.43
CA LYS A 143 -9.47 15.57 12.55
C LYS A 143 -9.46 16.07 11.10
N LYS A 144 -8.27 16.21 10.52
CA LYS A 144 -8.12 16.61 9.12
C LYS A 144 -8.52 15.43 8.22
N GLU A 145 -9.81 15.36 7.96
CA GLU A 145 -10.38 14.34 7.10
C GLU A 145 -9.74 14.40 5.71
N GLY A 146 -9.35 13.23 5.22
CA GLY A 146 -8.76 13.12 3.89
C GLY A 146 -7.31 13.60 3.72
N LEU A 147 -6.67 14.11 4.76
CA LEU A 147 -5.27 14.52 4.67
C LEU A 147 -4.37 13.31 4.42
N VAL A 148 -3.69 13.29 3.29
CA VAL A 148 -2.76 12.21 2.90
C VAL A 148 -1.30 12.60 2.97
N THR A 149 -0.96 13.86 2.63
CA THR A 149 0.39 14.41 2.82
C THR A 149 0.30 15.80 3.44
N PRO A 150 0.85 15.97 4.66
CA PRO A 150 0.98 17.30 5.27
C PRO A 150 1.99 18.17 4.51
N LYS A 151 1.85 19.48 4.60
CA LYS A 151 2.88 20.44 4.18
C LYS A 151 4.24 20.05 4.76
N GLY A 152 5.29 20.14 3.94
CA GLY A 152 6.65 19.73 4.29
C GLY A 152 6.95 18.26 4.02
N THR A 153 6.02 17.52 3.40
CA THR A 153 6.28 16.16 2.94
C THR A 153 7.21 16.17 1.73
N TYR A 154 8.15 15.22 1.65
CA TYR A 154 9.04 15.06 0.50
C TYR A 154 8.24 14.79 -0.77
N ASN A 155 8.58 15.49 -1.85
CA ASN A 155 7.71 15.56 -3.04
C ASN A 155 7.43 14.21 -3.70
N MET A 156 8.35 13.24 -3.64
CA MET A 156 8.13 11.90 -4.20
C MET A 156 6.87 11.19 -3.65
N TYR A 157 6.35 11.62 -2.50
CA TYR A 157 5.16 11.04 -1.86
C TYR A 157 3.88 11.83 -2.14
N VAL A 158 4.00 12.99 -2.80
CA VAL A 158 2.89 13.92 -3.00
C VAL A 158 2.12 13.59 -4.27
N ASN A 159 0.80 13.79 -4.25
CA ASN A 159 -0.08 13.57 -5.42
C ASN A 159 -0.01 12.15 -6.02
N ARG A 160 0.25 11.14 -5.20
CA ARG A 160 0.19 9.73 -5.62
C ARG A 160 -1.26 9.21 -5.57
N GLU A 161 -1.52 8.12 -6.24
CA GLU A 161 -2.83 7.45 -6.22
C GLU A 161 -3.25 6.96 -4.82
N PRO A 162 -4.56 6.72 -4.55
CA PRO A 162 -5.03 6.25 -3.25
C PRO A 162 -4.36 4.96 -2.75
N ARG A 163 -4.07 4.01 -3.66
CA ARG A 163 -3.37 2.76 -3.33
C ARG A 163 -2.00 2.99 -2.72
N PHE A 164 -1.29 4.04 -3.16
CA PHE A 164 -0.01 4.42 -2.57
C PHE A 164 -0.18 4.72 -1.08
N TYR A 165 -1.13 5.60 -0.74
CA TYR A 165 -1.35 6.01 0.65
C TYR A 165 -1.90 4.89 1.53
N ALA A 166 -2.66 3.96 0.97
CA ALA A 166 -3.12 2.77 1.69
C ALA A 166 -1.98 1.79 1.99
N ASN A 167 -0.99 1.67 1.09
CA ASN A 167 0.03 0.62 1.16
C ASN A 167 1.39 1.08 1.68
N ILE A 168 1.74 2.37 1.57
CA ILE A 168 3.07 2.89 1.91
C ILE A 168 2.99 3.86 3.08
N ARG A 169 3.89 3.66 4.03
CA ARG A 169 4.15 4.53 5.17
C ARG A 169 5.48 5.22 4.96
N PHE A 170 5.50 6.54 5.02
CA PHE A 170 6.66 7.38 4.75
C PHE A 170 6.86 8.43 5.84
N HIS A 171 8.01 9.09 5.83
CA HIS A 171 8.33 10.17 6.76
C HIS A 171 7.32 11.32 6.65
N GLY A 172 6.79 11.77 7.77
CA GLY A 172 5.80 12.84 7.84
C GLY A 172 4.34 12.39 7.71
N LYS A 173 4.06 11.15 7.27
CA LYS A 173 2.70 10.63 7.28
C LYS A 173 2.20 10.42 8.70
N TYR A 174 0.94 10.76 8.97
CA TYR A 174 0.33 10.51 10.28
C TYR A 174 0.16 9.00 10.53
N CYS A 175 0.37 8.60 11.77
CA CYS A 175 0.16 7.24 12.23
C CYS A 175 -1.35 6.93 12.28
N SER A 176 -1.77 5.82 11.68
CA SER A 176 -3.17 5.45 11.55
C SER A 176 -3.69 4.54 12.68
N PHE A 177 -2.80 3.98 13.48
CA PHE A 177 -3.11 2.95 14.49
C PHE A 177 -2.66 3.32 15.91
N ASP A 178 -1.94 4.43 16.06
CA ASP A 178 -1.40 4.88 17.33
C ASP A 178 -2.27 6.00 17.92
N ASP A 179 -2.55 5.95 19.23
CA ASP A 179 -3.27 7.00 19.93
C ASP A 179 -2.46 8.30 20.04
N ASP A 180 -1.14 8.23 19.79
CA ASP A 180 -0.21 9.35 19.87
C ASP A 180 -0.42 10.44 18.81
N LYS A 181 -1.27 10.19 17.80
CA LYS A 181 -1.57 11.16 16.73
C LYS A 181 -0.33 11.78 16.10
N ARG A 182 0.76 11.02 16.12
CA ARG A 182 2.08 11.45 15.68
C ARG A 182 2.31 11.24 14.20
N GLN A 183 3.27 11.96 13.65
CA GLN A 183 3.83 11.67 12.33
C GLN A 183 4.98 10.67 12.45
N HIS A 184 5.12 9.81 11.44
CA HIS A 184 6.26 8.91 11.33
C HIS A 184 7.55 9.71 11.11
N ASN A 185 8.61 9.32 11.81
CA ASN A 185 9.92 9.93 11.68
C ASN A 185 10.99 8.90 11.32
N PHE A 186 11.16 8.65 10.02
CA PHE A 186 12.15 7.71 9.47
C PHE A 186 13.51 8.34 9.15
N LEU A 187 13.72 9.61 9.48
CA LEU A 187 15.02 10.26 9.32
C LEU A 187 16.09 9.58 10.18
N ASN A 188 17.35 9.77 9.81
CA ASN A 188 18.47 9.31 10.62
C ASN A 188 18.44 10.02 11.99
N GLY A 189 18.44 9.22 13.07
CA GLY A 189 18.22 9.74 14.43
C GLY A 189 16.75 9.97 14.81
N GLY A 190 15.81 9.80 13.88
CA GLY A 190 14.39 9.87 14.16
C GLY A 190 13.89 8.67 14.95
N GLN A 191 12.74 8.82 15.59
CA GLN A 191 12.18 7.79 16.50
C GLN A 191 11.78 6.47 15.80
N ASP A 192 11.51 6.50 14.49
CA ASP A 192 11.23 5.32 13.65
C ASP A 192 12.39 4.97 12.71
N GLY A 193 13.49 5.74 12.74
CA GLY A 193 14.61 5.66 11.82
C GLY A 193 15.88 5.05 12.45
N LYS A 194 16.97 5.06 11.68
CA LYS A 194 18.31 4.63 12.15
C LYS A 194 18.80 5.53 13.30
N PRO A 195 19.70 5.06 14.16
CA PRO A 195 20.59 3.89 13.97
C PRO A 195 20.08 2.57 14.55
N SER A 196 18.82 2.32 14.63
CA SER A 196 18.32 1.04 15.11
C SER A 196 18.31 -0.05 14.03
N HIS A 197 18.55 -1.32 14.42
CA HIS A 197 18.31 -2.48 13.58
C HIS A 197 16.81 -2.69 13.31
N ASP A 198 15.95 -2.15 14.16
CA ASP A 198 14.48 -2.19 14.07
C ASP A 198 13.94 -0.97 13.30
N SER A 199 14.54 -0.64 12.18
CA SER A 199 14.13 0.49 11.36
C SER A 199 14.20 0.18 9.86
N PRO A 200 13.35 0.80 9.02
CA PRO A 200 13.38 0.57 7.60
C PRO A 200 14.67 1.13 6.97
N ILE A 201 15.37 0.30 6.20
CA ILE A 201 16.58 0.72 5.48
C ILE A 201 16.23 1.67 4.34
N ALA A 202 15.08 1.47 3.70
CA ALA A 202 14.62 2.25 2.56
C ALA A 202 14.02 3.62 2.92
N GLY A 203 13.86 3.95 4.21
CA GLY A 203 13.25 5.22 4.64
C GLY A 203 11.71 5.23 4.61
N TYR A 204 11.08 4.12 4.25
CA TYR A 204 9.63 3.91 4.27
C TYR A 204 9.27 2.46 4.55
N GLN A 205 8.05 2.20 4.98
CA GLN A 205 7.55 0.88 5.36
C GLN A 205 6.27 0.52 4.60
N ILE A 206 5.92 -0.76 4.65
CA ILE A 206 4.61 -1.24 4.19
C ILE A 206 3.56 -0.86 5.25
N ASN A 207 2.46 -0.27 4.80
CA ASN A 207 1.30 0.08 5.64
C ASN A 207 0.12 -0.89 5.48
N LYS A 208 0.20 -1.75 4.48
CA LYS A 208 -0.85 -2.72 4.10
C LYS A 208 -1.16 -3.69 5.23
N ALA A 209 -2.45 -4.02 5.38
CA ALA A 209 -2.94 -5.05 6.30
C ALA A 209 -2.67 -4.77 7.81
N ILE A 210 -2.49 -3.51 8.19
CA ILE A 210 -2.41 -3.12 9.60
C ILE A 210 -3.77 -2.56 10.03
N HIS A 211 -4.40 -3.24 10.99
CA HIS A 211 -5.70 -2.79 11.49
C HIS A 211 -5.55 -1.52 12.33
N PRO A 212 -6.41 -0.50 12.16
CA PRO A 212 -6.35 0.74 12.93
C PRO A 212 -6.51 0.56 14.44
N ALA A 213 -7.09 -0.57 14.88
CA ALA A 213 -7.23 -0.90 16.30
C ALA A 213 -5.99 -1.60 16.90
N THR A 214 -4.95 -1.90 16.10
CA THR A 214 -3.71 -2.47 16.61
C THR A 214 -3.06 -1.51 17.61
N ARG A 215 -2.68 -2.03 18.78
CA ARG A 215 -2.09 -1.25 19.87
C ARG A 215 -0.69 -1.75 20.20
N SER A 216 0.19 -0.82 20.54
CA SER A 216 1.53 -1.10 21.05
C SER A 216 1.47 -2.05 22.25
N GLY A 217 2.25 -3.13 22.22
CA GLY A 217 2.37 -4.09 23.33
C GLY A 217 1.23 -5.09 23.46
N SER A 218 0.20 -5.03 22.65
CA SER A 218 -0.86 -6.05 22.62
C SER A 218 -0.56 -7.07 21.51
N TYR A 219 0.07 -8.15 21.90
CA TYR A 219 -0.09 -9.40 21.13
C TYR A 219 -1.48 -9.95 21.44
N PRO A 220 -2.29 -10.27 20.43
CA PRO A 220 -3.50 -11.04 20.67
C PRO A 220 -3.18 -12.43 21.18
#